data_3ff3e29431800e35af1245d97ae7ae5e
#
_entry.id   3ff3e29431800e35af1245d97ae7ae5e
#
_cell.length_a   1.000
_cell.length_b   1.000
_cell.length_c   1.000
_cell.angle_alpha   90.00
_cell.angle_beta   90.00
_cell.angle_gamma   90.00
#
_symmetry.space_group_name_H-M   'P 1'
#
loop_
_entity.id
_entity.type
_entity.pdbx_description
1 polymer ?
#
loop_
_entity_poly.entity_id
_entity_poly.type
_entity_poly.pdbx_seq_one_letter_code
_entity_poly.pdbx_strand_id
1 'polypeptide(L)' 'MAKTSSHRLVFTKDRYLHLGDAVPSGTRDDAGKRLPFGGRCMVDSIYHNEAAGQFVVTISHYPEVKV' A
#
# COMPACT_ATOMS: atom_id res chain seq x y z
N MET A 1 -14.51 5.46 -7.47
CA MET A 1 -13.61 4.83 -8.45
C MET A 1 -13.21 3.45 -7.97
N ALA A 2 -13.18 2.49 -8.88
CA ALA A 2 -12.75 1.14 -8.56
C ALA A 2 -11.23 1.06 -8.52
N LYS A 3 -10.69 0.33 -7.54
CA LYS A 3 -9.25 0.04 -7.51
C LYS A 3 -8.91 -0.94 -8.63
N THR A 4 -7.72 -0.78 -9.22
CA THR A 4 -7.26 -1.67 -10.29
C THR A 4 -6.38 -2.80 -9.78
N SER A 5 -5.72 -2.61 -8.65
CA SER A 5 -4.85 -3.65 -8.10
C SER A 5 -4.65 -3.43 -6.60
N SER A 6 -4.25 -4.48 -5.93
CA SER A 6 -3.89 -4.45 -4.52
C SER A 6 -2.46 -4.96 -4.36
N HIS A 7 -1.74 -4.36 -3.44
CA HIS A 7 -0.35 -4.70 -3.14
C HIS A 7 -0.18 -4.80 -1.64
N ARG A 8 0.74 -5.64 -1.19
CA ARG A 8 1.01 -5.82 0.22
C ARG A 8 2.41 -5.34 0.56
N LEU A 9 2.50 -4.53 1.62
CA LEU A 9 3.76 -4.09 2.18
C LEU A 9 3.89 -4.63 3.60
N VAL A 10 5.09 -5.05 3.95
CA VAL A 10 5.38 -5.56 5.29
C VAL A 10 6.47 -4.69 5.91
N PHE A 11 6.18 -4.15 7.08
CA PHE A 11 7.14 -3.35 7.82
C PHE A 11 7.45 -4.02 9.15
N THR A 12 8.72 -3.95 9.55
CA THR A 12 9.18 -4.51 10.82
C THR A 12 9.29 -3.47 11.93
N LYS A 13 9.10 -2.19 11.60
CA LYS A 13 9.16 -1.09 12.55
C LYS A 13 7.92 -0.23 12.46
N ASP A 14 7.64 0.47 13.54
CA ASP A 14 6.58 1.46 13.59
C ASP A 14 6.80 2.53 12.52
N ARG A 15 6.19 2.32 11.38
CA ARG A 15 5.99 3.39 10.43
C ARG A 15 4.56 3.86 10.61
N TYR A 16 4.42 5.15 10.81
CA TYR A 16 3.11 5.74 11.00
C TYR A 16 2.38 5.82 9.67
N LEU A 17 1.80 4.68 9.30
CA LEU A 17 0.88 4.63 8.17
C LEU A 17 -0.53 4.54 8.72
N HIS A 18 -1.41 5.35 8.20
CA HIS A 18 -2.82 5.37 8.57
C HIS A 18 -3.66 4.99 7.37
N LEU A 19 -4.87 4.51 7.63
CA LEU A 19 -5.83 4.27 6.57
C LEU A 19 -6.04 5.53 5.74
N GLY A 20 -5.97 5.38 4.42
CA GLY A 20 -6.13 6.50 3.48
C GLY A 20 -4.84 7.25 3.18
N ASP A 21 -3.73 6.92 3.82
CA ASP A 21 -2.46 7.56 3.53
C ASP A 21 -1.99 7.24 2.11
N ALA A 22 -1.43 8.25 1.46
CA ALA A 22 -0.86 8.08 0.13
C ALA A 22 0.51 7.40 0.23
N VAL A 23 0.76 6.48 -0.69
CA VAL A 23 2.06 5.78 -0.78
C VAL A 23 2.70 6.19 -2.11
N PRO A 24 3.99 6.58 -2.10
CA PRO A 24 4.65 6.98 -3.33
C PRO A 24 4.66 5.88 -4.38
N SER A 25 4.39 6.25 -5.62
CA SER A 25 4.49 5.33 -6.75
C SER A 25 5.92 4.83 -6.88
N GLY A 26 6.07 3.59 -7.33
CA GLY A 26 7.37 2.98 -7.49
C GLY A 26 7.94 2.37 -6.21
N THR A 27 7.24 2.48 -5.08
CA THR A 27 7.60 1.76 -3.86
C THR A 27 7.48 0.26 -4.12
N ARG A 28 8.44 -0.51 -3.65
CA ARG A 28 8.41 -1.96 -3.84
C ARG A 28 7.50 -2.61 -2.79
N ASP A 29 6.68 -3.54 -3.23
CA ASP A 29 5.85 -4.33 -2.32
C ASP A 29 6.65 -5.53 -1.75
N ASP A 30 5.99 -6.36 -0.96
CA ASP A 30 6.65 -7.50 -0.32
C ASP A 30 7.09 -8.58 -1.31
N ALA A 31 6.55 -8.58 -2.52
CA ALA A 31 6.96 -9.47 -3.60
C ALA A 31 8.09 -8.89 -4.44
N GLY A 32 8.56 -7.69 -4.13
CA GLY A 32 9.61 -7.01 -4.86
C GLY A 32 9.14 -6.27 -6.10
N LYS A 33 7.85 -6.24 -6.35
CA LYS A 33 7.27 -5.51 -7.47
C LYS A 33 7.04 -4.06 -7.09
N ARG A 34 7.24 -3.16 -8.04
CA ARG A 34 6.97 -1.74 -7.82
C ARG A 34 5.49 -1.46 -7.92
N LEU A 35 5.02 -0.55 -7.07
CA LEU A 35 3.66 -0.06 -7.15
C LEU A 35 3.45 0.66 -8.48
N PRO A 36 2.23 0.57 -9.08
CA PRO A 36 1.97 1.21 -10.37
C PRO A 36 2.18 2.71 -10.32
N PHE A 37 2.67 3.26 -11.43
CA PHE A 37 2.75 4.69 -11.62
C PHE A 37 1.42 5.22 -12.16
N GLY A 38 1.16 6.48 -11.88
CA GLY A 38 -0.09 7.13 -12.26
C GLY A 38 -1.19 6.86 -11.24
N GLY A 39 -2.14 7.76 -11.14
CA GLY A 39 -3.19 7.65 -10.14
C GLY A 39 -2.68 7.77 -8.72
N ARG A 40 -3.32 7.06 -7.80
CA ARG A 40 -2.98 7.10 -6.38
C ARG A 40 -2.87 5.69 -5.81
N CYS A 41 -1.86 5.50 -4.98
CA CYS A 41 -1.75 4.30 -4.15
C CYS A 41 -2.03 4.72 -2.71
N MET A 42 -2.98 4.08 -2.08
CA MET A 42 -3.41 4.45 -0.74
C MET A 42 -3.49 3.24 0.17
N VAL A 43 -3.27 3.47 1.45
CA VAL A 43 -3.41 2.42 2.47
C VAL A 43 -4.88 2.07 2.63
N ASP A 44 -5.20 0.82 2.35
CA ASP A 44 -6.57 0.29 2.40
C ASP A 44 -6.84 -0.44 3.71
N SER A 45 -5.87 -1.21 4.20
CA SER A 45 -5.99 -1.89 5.48
C SER A 45 -4.62 -2.07 6.14
N ILE A 46 -4.63 -2.17 7.46
CA ILE A 46 -3.42 -2.39 8.26
C ILE A 46 -3.70 -3.55 9.20
N TYR A 47 -2.82 -4.52 9.20
CA TYR A 47 -2.86 -5.64 10.12
C TYR A 47 -1.55 -5.71 10.91
N HIS A 48 -1.65 -5.76 12.22
CA HIS A 48 -0.49 -5.93 13.07
C HIS A 48 -0.31 -7.39 13.44
N ASN A 49 0.76 -7.99 12.95
CA ASN A 49 1.12 -9.37 13.31
C ASN A 49 2.07 -9.32 14.51
N GLU A 50 1.52 -9.43 15.71
CA GLU A 50 2.29 -9.33 16.94
C GLU A 50 3.31 -10.46 17.08
N ALA A 51 2.96 -11.65 16.65
CA ALA A 51 3.83 -12.82 16.77
C ALA A 51 5.13 -12.64 15.98
N ALA A 52 5.05 -11.99 14.82
CA ALA A 52 6.21 -11.73 13.98
C ALA A 52 6.79 -10.33 14.15
N GLY A 53 6.13 -9.47 14.93
CA GLY A 53 6.54 -8.08 15.09
C GLY A 53 6.45 -7.28 13.79
N GLN A 54 5.46 -7.56 12.98
CA GLN A 54 5.33 -6.98 11.65
C GLN A 54 3.99 -6.26 11.48
N PHE A 55 4.01 -5.22 10.66
CA PHE A 55 2.79 -4.57 10.17
C PHE A 55 2.59 -4.94 8.73
N VAL A 56 1.46 -5.53 8.41
CA VAL A 56 1.09 -5.89 7.05
C VAL A 56 0.08 -4.86 6.55
N VAL A 57 0.45 -4.16 5.51
CA VAL A 57 -0.34 -3.05 4.99
C VAL A 57 -0.78 -3.41 3.58
N THR A 58 -2.07 -3.32 3.32
CA THR A 58 -2.62 -3.51 1.98
C THR A 58 -2.78 -2.15 1.32
N ILE A 59 -2.18 -2.01 0.15
CA ILE A 59 -2.22 -0.79 -0.64
C ILE A 59 -3.13 -1.03 -1.84
N SER A 60 -4.05 -0.12 -2.08
CA SER A 60 -4.92 -0.16 -3.25
C SER A 60 -4.50 0.92 -4.23
N HIS A 61 -4.48 0.56 -5.50
CA HIS A 61 -4.18 1.48 -6.58
C HIS A 61 -5.47 1.97 -7.24
N TYR A 62 -5.64 3.28 -7.28
CA TYR A 62 -6.76 3.94 -7.94
C TYR A 62 -6.22 4.67 -9.16
N PRO A 63 -6.67 4.31 -10.37
CA PRO A 63 -6.14 4.91 -11.58
C PRO A 63 -6.52 6.38 -11.69
N GLU A 64 -5.69 7.12 -12.40
CA GLU A 64 -6.00 8.50 -12.72
C GLU A 64 -7.19 8.55 -13.67
N VAL A 65 -8.18 9.35 -13.32
CA VAL A 65 -9.34 9.56 -14.20
C VAL A 65 -9.06 10.75 -15.08
N LYS A 66 -9.00 10.49 -16.37
CA LYS A 66 -8.94 11.54 -17.37
C LYS A 66 -10.36 11.88 -17.80
N VAL A 67 -10.71 13.08 -17.57
CA VAL A 67 -12.01 13.61 -18.00
C VAL A 67 -11.87 14.27 -19.36
#